data_bc221a653528b2928cc13f9dc45e873b
#
_entry.id   bc221a653528b2928cc13f9dc45e873b
#
_cell.length_a   1.000
_cell.length_b   1.000
_cell.length_c   1.000
_cell.angle_alpha   90.00
_cell.angle_beta   90.00
_cell.angle_gamma   90.00
#
_symmetry.space_group_name_H-M   'P 1'
#
loop_
_entity.id
_entity.type
_entity.pdbx_description
1 polymer ?
#
loop_
_entity_poly.entity_id
_entity_poly.type
_entity_poly.pdbx_seq_one_letter_code
_entity_poly.pdbx_strand_id
1 'polypeptide(L)'
;NQAMLSDWLSMYQNEAGVDEALLLAGGSHEPIGDYGSSIQLIESGLFDKAGFKRLHIAGHPEGNKDIDPDGGIKNVSEALSWKQEFLKRTDAKMAIVTQFCFDANVVKKWADDIKDNGIDIPIHIGIAGPAKLQTLLKFSVECGIGSSMQILTKRAKDITKLLLPYKPTEVLKDLAEY
;
A
#
# COMPACT_ATOMS: atom_id res chain seq x y z
N ASN A 1 3.56 -1.45 -22.68
CA ASN A 1 4.38 -2.66 -22.91
C ASN A 1 5.77 -2.49 -22.29
N GLN A 2 6.56 -3.57 -22.30
CA GLN A 2 7.88 -3.62 -21.68
C GLN A 2 8.85 -2.55 -22.23
N ALA A 3 8.88 -2.33 -23.55
CA ALA A 3 9.74 -1.32 -24.17
C ALA A 3 9.37 0.10 -23.68
N MET A 4 8.09 0.43 -23.69
CA MET A 4 7.60 1.73 -23.20
C MET A 4 7.93 1.94 -21.71
N LEU A 5 7.82 0.90 -20.88
CA LEU A 5 8.20 0.99 -19.46
C LEU A 5 9.71 1.25 -19.33
N SER A 6 10.54 0.54 -20.11
CA SER A 6 12.00 0.74 -20.12
C SER A 6 12.39 2.18 -20.50
N ASP A 7 11.76 2.71 -21.55
CA ASP A 7 12.00 4.09 -22.00
C ASP A 7 11.58 5.11 -20.93
N TRP A 8 10.44 4.89 -20.31
CA TRP A 8 9.93 5.72 -19.23
C TRP A 8 10.86 5.75 -18.01
N LEU A 9 11.27 4.58 -17.53
CA LEU A 9 12.17 4.48 -16.39
C LEU A 9 13.49 5.17 -16.67
N SER A 10 14.05 4.97 -17.87
CA SER A 10 15.30 5.62 -18.30
C SER A 10 15.16 7.14 -18.38
N MET A 11 14.06 7.65 -18.91
CA MET A 11 13.75 9.08 -18.99
C MET A 11 13.67 9.70 -17.58
N TYR A 12 12.85 9.13 -16.69
CA TYR A 12 12.68 9.68 -15.35
C TYR A 12 13.97 9.64 -14.53
N GLN A 13 14.75 8.58 -14.66
CA GLN A 13 16.02 8.47 -13.96
C GLN A 13 17.05 9.48 -14.51
N ASN A 14 17.21 9.58 -15.84
CA ASN A 14 18.24 10.40 -16.46
C ASN A 14 17.90 11.91 -16.43
N GLU A 15 16.63 12.28 -16.62
CA GLU A 15 16.22 13.68 -16.74
C GLU A 15 15.77 14.29 -15.41
N ALA A 16 15.19 13.49 -14.51
CA ALA A 16 14.65 13.97 -13.25
C ALA A 16 15.35 13.41 -12.00
N GLY A 17 16.30 12.49 -12.17
CA GLY A 17 17.00 11.86 -11.05
C GLY A 17 16.10 10.99 -10.17
N VAL A 18 14.97 10.50 -10.70
CA VAL A 18 14.04 9.64 -9.96
C VAL A 18 14.64 8.25 -9.84
N ASP A 19 14.88 7.81 -8.61
CA ASP A 19 15.48 6.50 -8.31
C ASP A 19 14.67 5.70 -7.28
N GLU A 20 13.44 6.14 -6.98
CA GLU A 20 12.47 5.44 -6.13
C GLU A 20 11.14 5.28 -6.86
N ALA A 21 10.47 4.14 -6.70
CA ALA A 21 9.17 3.86 -7.31
C ALA A 21 8.23 3.12 -6.37
N LEU A 22 6.93 3.45 -6.40
CA LEU A 22 5.87 2.66 -5.77
C LEU A 22 5.21 1.78 -6.83
N LEU A 23 5.29 0.47 -6.65
CA LEU A 23 4.86 -0.55 -7.60
C LEU A 23 3.48 -1.09 -7.22
N LEU A 24 2.48 -0.71 -8.00
CA LEU A 24 1.08 -1.08 -7.81
C LEU A 24 0.52 -1.77 -9.05
N ALA A 25 -0.48 -2.63 -8.86
CA ALA A 25 -1.18 -3.29 -9.96
C ALA A 25 -2.17 -2.36 -10.69
N GLY A 26 -2.50 -1.21 -10.09
CA GLY A 26 -3.56 -0.32 -10.59
C GLY A 26 -4.96 -0.69 -10.08
N GLY A 27 -5.97 0.08 -10.47
CA GLY A 27 -7.37 -0.08 -10.04
C GLY A 27 -8.32 -0.61 -11.12
N SER A 28 -7.80 -1.08 -12.26
CA SER A 28 -8.63 -1.68 -13.32
C SER A 28 -8.89 -3.16 -13.01
N HIS A 29 -10.13 -3.63 -13.24
CA HIS A 29 -10.48 -5.05 -13.09
C HIS A 29 -9.69 -5.95 -14.06
N GLU A 30 -9.37 -5.42 -15.25
CA GLU A 30 -8.54 -6.12 -16.21
C GLU A 30 -7.28 -5.29 -16.53
N PRO A 31 -6.12 -5.95 -16.74
CA PRO A 31 -4.89 -5.27 -17.15
C PRO A 31 -5.07 -4.60 -18.52
N ILE A 32 -4.69 -3.32 -18.63
CA ILE A 32 -4.71 -2.58 -19.90
C ILE A 32 -3.42 -2.83 -20.71
N GLY A 33 -2.36 -3.30 -20.05
CA GLY A 33 -1.05 -3.55 -20.65
C GLY A 33 -0.51 -4.96 -20.39
N ASP A 34 0.78 -5.13 -20.55
CA ASP A 34 1.47 -6.43 -20.44
C ASP A 34 1.58 -6.93 -18.99
N TYR A 35 1.34 -6.07 -17.99
CA TYR A 35 1.53 -6.39 -16.58
C TYR A 35 0.20 -6.42 -15.83
N GLY A 36 -0.17 -7.60 -15.35
CA GLY A 36 -1.40 -7.82 -14.57
C GLY A 36 -1.20 -7.70 -13.06
N SER A 37 0.05 -7.55 -12.59
CA SER A 37 0.34 -7.44 -11.17
C SER A 37 1.63 -6.68 -10.89
N SER A 38 1.79 -6.18 -9.66
CA SER A 38 3.06 -5.59 -9.21
C SER A 38 4.20 -6.60 -9.19
N ILE A 39 3.92 -7.89 -9.00
CA ILE A 39 4.92 -8.96 -9.07
C ILE A 39 5.51 -9.03 -10.47
N GLN A 40 4.69 -9.03 -11.52
CA GLN A 40 5.17 -9.05 -12.91
C GLN A 40 6.00 -7.81 -13.25
N LEU A 41 5.63 -6.63 -12.71
CA LEU A 41 6.45 -5.42 -12.85
C LEU A 41 7.84 -5.61 -12.23
N ILE A 42 7.90 -6.15 -11.03
CA ILE A 42 9.16 -6.40 -10.31
C ILE A 42 10.01 -7.44 -11.07
N GLU A 43 9.39 -8.55 -11.48
CA GLU A 43 10.06 -9.63 -12.22
C GLU A 43 10.64 -9.20 -13.56
N SER A 44 10.14 -8.13 -14.15
CA SER A 44 10.68 -7.59 -15.39
C SER A 44 12.18 -7.23 -15.31
N GLY A 45 12.70 -6.97 -14.09
CA GLY A 45 14.07 -6.51 -13.85
C GLY A 45 14.39 -5.12 -14.40
N LEU A 46 13.39 -4.41 -14.94
CA LEU A 46 13.60 -3.11 -15.59
C LEU A 46 13.97 -2.01 -14.60
N PHE A 47 13.50 -2.10 -13.36
CA PHE A 47 13.82 -1.14 -12.31
C PHE A 47 15.28 -1.25 -11.88
N ASP A 48 15.79 -2.45 -11.66
CA ASP A 48 17.21 -2.69 -11.37
C ASP A 48 18.09 -2.25 -12.55
N LYS A 49 17.69 -2.62 -13.78
CA LYS A 49 18.40 -2.21 -15.00
C LYS A 49 18.45 -0.70 -15.19
N ALA A 50 17.40 0.02 -14.79
CA ALA A 50 17.34 1.48 -14.84
C ALA A 50 18.04 2.16 -13.65
N GLY A 51 18.55 1.39 -12.67
CA GLY A 51 19.29 1.92 -11.52
C GLY A 51 18.43 2.50 -10.40
N PHE A 52 17.17 2.02 -10.27
CA PHE A 52 16.31 2.39 -9.15
C PHE A 52 16.88 1.84 -7.84
N LYS A 53 16.99 2.69 -6.83
CA LYS A 53 17.59 2.37 -5.54
C LYS A 53 16.59 1.93 -4.49
N ARG A 54 15.30 2.30 -4.67
CA ARG A 54 14.23 1.93 -3.74
C ARG A 54 12.95 1.56 -4.46
N LEU A 55 12.40 0.40 -4.09
CA LEU A 55 11.13 -0.10 -4.58
C LEU A 55 10.14 -0.18 -3.41
N HIS A 56 9.10 0.62 -3.48
CA HIS A 56 7.98 0.56 -2.55
C HIS A 56 6.94 -0.42 -3.08
N ILE A 57 6.40 -1.24 -2.19
CA ILE A 57 5.40 -2.27 -2.49
C ILE A 57 4.17 -2.09 -1.63
N ALA A 58 3.01 -2.46 -2.15
CA ALA A 58 1.77 -2.35 -1.40
C ALA A 58 1.71 -3.34 -0.23
N GLY A 59 1.27 -2.83 0.94
CA GLY A 59 0.85 -3.62 2.10
C GLY A 59 -0.64 -3.44 2.37
N HIS A 60 -1.31 -4.51 2.79
CA HIS A 60 -2.76 -4.56 2.95
C HIS A 60 -3.16 -5.01 4.37
N PRO A 61 -3.06 -4.14 5.40
CA PRO A 61 -3.40 -4.50 6.78
C PRO A 61 -4.84 -4.97 6.97
N GLU A 62 -5.75 -4.52 6.11
CA GLU A 62 -7.17 -4.86 6.15
C GLU A 62 -7.57 -5.90 5.09
N GLY A 63 -6.59 -6.52 4.42
CA GLY A 63 -6.81 -7.33 3.24
C GLY A 63 -7.05 -6.49 1.99
N ASN A 64 -7.32 -7.16 0.87
CA ASN A 64 -7.65 -6.52 -0.40
C ASN A 64 -8.60 -7.42 -1.20
N LYS A 65 -9.81 -6.95 -1.49
CA LYS A 65 -10.84 -7.74 -2.17
C LYS A 65 -10.55 -8.03 -3.63
N ASP A 66 -9.72 -7.23 -4.28
CA ASP A 66 -9.31 -7.51 -5.67
C ASP A 66 -8.29 -8.66 -5.73
N ILE A 67 -7.57 -8.89 -4.62
CA ILE A 67 -6.57 -9.96 -4.48
C ILE A 67 -7.18 -11.21 -3.83
N ASP A 68 -8.01 -11.02 -2.79
CA ASP A 68 -8.71 -12.07 -2.05
C ASP A 68 -10.24 -11.82 -2.10
N PRO A 69 -10.93 -12.13 -3.24
CA PRO A 69 -12.35 -11.82 -3.45
C PRO A 69 -13.28 -12.47 -2.42
N ASP A 70 -12.94 -13.67 -1.98
CA ASP A 70 -13.70 -14.44 -0.99
C ASP A 70 -13.46 -13.95 0.46
N GLY A 71 -12.62 -12.91 0.61
CA GLY A 71 -12.17 -12.40 1.90
C GLY A 71 -10.95 -13.14 2.42
N GLY A 72 -10.40 -12.64 3.54
CA GLY A 72 -9.16 -13.17 4.11
C GLY A 72 -7.92 -12.43 3.62
N ILE A 73 -6.77 -13.08 3.77
CA ILE A 73 -5.45 -12.48 3.52
C ILE A 73 -4.47 -13.45 2.84
N LYS A 74 -4.98 -14.56 2.29
CA LYS A 74 -4.10 -15.63 1.78
C LYS A 74 -3.22 -15.14 0.63
N ASN A 75 -3.84 -14.63 -0.43
CA ASN A 75 -3.09 -14.21 -1.62
C ASN A 75 -2.25 -12.95 -1.37
N VAL A 76 -2.73 -12.01 -0.53
CA VAL A 76 -1.92 -10.84 -0.13
C VAL A 76 -0.70 -11.27 0.69
N SER A 77 -0.82 -12.30 1.54
CA SER A 77 0.30 -12.83 2.33
C SER A 77 1.31 -13.57 1.46
N GLU A 78 0.83 -14.40 0.53
CA GLU A 78 1.68 -15.10 -0.45
C GLU A 78 2.44 -14.11 -1.33
N ALA A 79 1.77 -13.05 -1.82
CA ALA A 79 2.41 -11.99 -2.60
C ALA A 79 3.48 -11.24 -1.79
N LEU A 80 3.25 -11.01 -0.51
CA LEU A 80 4.23 -10.35 0.36
C LEU A 80 5.43 -11.25 0.64
N SER A 81 5.20 -12.53 0.90
CA SER A 81 6.26 -13.54 1.06
C SER A 81 7.13 -13.65 -0.18
N TRP A 82 6.53 -13.65 -1.36
CA TRP A 82 7.27 -13.63 -2.62
C TRP A 82 8.16 -12.38 -2.74
N LYS A 83 7.65 -11.20 -2.36
CA LYS A 83 8.41 -9.95 -2.38
C LYS A 83 9.55 -9.94 -1.36
N GLN A 84 9.38 -10.57 -0.20
CA GLN A 84 10.45 -10.79 0.77
C GLN A 84 11.58 -11.64 0.17
N GLU A 85 11.25 -12.71 -0.55
CA GLU A 85 12.25 -13.54 -1.24
C GLU A 85 12.94 -12.78 -2.39
N PHE A 86 12.22 -11.88 -3.06
CA PHE A 86 12.79 -11.06 -4.13
C PHE A 86 13.91 -10.14 -3.63
N LEU A 87 13.88 -9.70 -2.37
CA LEU A 87 14.97 -8.92 -1.75
C LEU A 87 16.35 -9.57 -1.88
N LYS A 88 16.42 -10.90 -1.99
CA LYS A 88 17.68 -11.64 -2.10
C LYS A 88 18.33 -11.51 -3.48
N ARG A 89 17.65 -10.95 -4.47
CA ARG A 89 18.06 -10.89 -5.89
C ARG A 89 17.90 -9.52 -6.55
N THR A 90 17.68 -8.48 -5.75
CA THR A 90 17.67 -7.08 -6.20
C THR A 90 18.69 -6.27 -5.44
N ASP A 91 19.29 -5.29 -6.10
CA ASP A 91 20.19 -4.30 -5.47
C ASP A 91 19.38 -3.15 -4.83
N ALA A 92 18.09 -3.02 -5.14
CA ALA A 92 17.24 -2.00 -4.61
C ALA A 92 16.81 -2.32 -3.16
N LYS A 93 16.75 -1.30 -2.31
CA LYS A 93 16.10 -1.41 -1.01
C LYS A 93 14.59 -1.47 -1.21
N MET A 94 13.91 -2.27 -0.39
CA MET A 94 12.45 -2.33 -0.44
C MET A 94 11.82 -1.74 0.82
N ALA A 95 10.61 -1.20 0.68
CA ALA A 95 9.76 -0.79 1.79
C ALA A 95 8.29 -1.10 1.45
N ILE A 96 7.52 -1.49 2.44
CA ILE A 96 6.08 -1.68 2.32
C ILE A 96 5.41 -0.32 2.54
N VAL A 97 4.44 0.04 1.68
CA VAL A 97 3.58 1.21 1.87
C VAL A 97 2.15 0.72 2.02
N THR A 98 1.50 1.04 3.14
CA THR A 98 0.11 0.65 3.35
C THR A 98 -0.86 1.67 2.78
N GLN A 99 -2.08 1.22 2.49
CA GLN A 99 -3.20 2.14 2.31
C GLN A 99 -3.41 2.93 3.62
N PHE A 100 -4.05 4.09 3.54
CA PHE A 100 -4.34 4.87 4.75
C PHE A 100 -5.28 4.09 5.69
N CYS A 101 -5.09 4.28 6.98
CA CYS A 101 -5.85 3.59 8.02
C CYS A 101 -6.55 4.58 8.97
N PHE A 102 -7.56 4.07 9.69
CA PHE A 102 -8.28 4.78 10.74
C PHE A 102 -8.19 4.05 12.09
N ASP A 103 -7.63 2.84 12.09
CA ASP A 103 -7.46 1.99 13.28
C ASP A 103 -6.01 1.53 13.39
N ALA A 104 -5.29 2.10 14.36
CA ALA A 104 -3.91 1.72 14.63
C ALA A 104 -3.77 0.25 15.04
N ASN A 105 -4.78 -0.33 15.74
CA ASN A 105 -4.69 -1.71 16.22
C ASN A 105 -4.68 -2.73 15.07
N VAL A 106 -5.44 -2.45 14.00
CA VAL A 106 -5.43 -3.31 12.81
C VAL A 106 -4.05 -3.33 12.17
N VAL A 107 -3.41 -2.15 12.06
CA VAL A 107 -2.07 -2.02 11.48
C VAL A 107 -1.02 -2.67 12.38
N LYS A 108 -1.05 -2.43 13.68
CA LYS A 108 -0.12 -3.03 14.65
C LYS A 108 -0.19 -4.55 14.59
N LYS A 109 -1.42 -5.11 14.71
CA LYS A 109 -1.61 -6.55 14.62
C LYS A 109 -1.07 -7.13 13.31
N TRP A 110 -1.38 -6.50 12.18
CA TRP A 110 -0.87 -6.93 10.89
C TRP A 110 0.65 -6.86 10.81
N ALA A 111 1.27 -5.81 11.35
CA ALA A 111 2.72 -5.66 11.37
C ALA A 111 3.40 -6.76 12.20
N ASP A 112 2.82 -7.11 13.36
CA ASP A 112 3.28 -8.25 14.16
C ASP A 112 3.11 -9.56 13.39
N ASP A 113 1.93 -9.81 12.81
CA ASP A 113 1.62 -11.02 12.05
C ASP A 113 2.60 -11.22 10.88
N ILE A 114 2.94 -10.19 10.10
CA ILE A 114 3.88 -10.33 8.98
C ILE A 114 5.32 -10.54 9.46
N LYS A 115 5.72 -9.90 10.56
CA LYS A 115 7.03 -10.09 11.18
C LYS A 115 7.20 -11.52 11.69
N ASP A 116 6.20 -12.06 12.35
CA ASP A 116 6.18 -13.44 12.84
C ASP A 116 6.25 -14.45 11.67
N ASN A 117 5.78 -14.07 10.49
CA ASN A 117 5.91 -14.84 9.25
C ASN A 117 7.21 -14.57 8.47
N GLY A 118 8.20 -13.91 9.08
CA GLY A 118 9.52 -13.71 8.50
C GLY A 118 9.62 -12.58 7.47
N ILE A 119 8.66 -11.65 7.46
CA ILE A 119 8.73 -10.44 6.63
C ILE A 119 9.45 -9.35 7.42
N ASP A 120 10.63 -8.97 6.96
CA ASP A 120 11.51 -7.98 7.61
C ASP A 120 11.71 -6.72 6.74
N ILE A 121 10.73 -6.42 5.90
CA ILE A 121 10.72 -5.22 5.05
C ILE A 121 10.18 -4.04 5.87
N PRO A 122 10.89 -2.88 5.92
CA PRO A 122 10.38 -1.69 6.61
C PRO A 122 8.99 -1.28 6.14
N ILE A 123 8.14 -0.85 7.09
CA ILE A 123 6.75 -0.49 6.83
C ILE A 123 6.58 1.03 6.91
N HIS A 124 6.04 1.63 5.85
CA HIS A 124 5.57 3.00 5.80
C HIS A 124 4.04 2.99 5.90
N ILE A 125 3.51 3.47 7.02
CA ILE A 125 2.08 3.43 7.29
C ILE A 125 1.39 4.65 6.66
N GLY A 126 0.40 4.40 5.81
CA GLY A 126 -0.45 5.42 5.24
C GLY A 126 -1.41 5.99 6.29
N ILE A 127 -1.48 7.32 6.41
CA ILE A 127 -2.37 8.02 7.33
C ILE A 127 -3.24 9.00 6.54
N ALA A 128 -4.55 8.93 6.77
CA ALA A 128 -5.47 9.89 6.18
C ALA A 128 -5.23 11.30 6.77
N GLY A 129 -4.95 12.27 5.92
CA GLY A 129 -4.80 13.66 6.33
C GLY A 129 -6.11 14.28 6.84
N PRO A 130 -6.07 15.50 7.40
CA PRO A 130 -7.27 16.23 7.80
C PRO A 130 -8.21 16.44 6.60
N ALA A 131 -9.44 15.96 6.70
CA ALA A 131 -10.43 16.08 5.63
C ALA A 131 -11.86 16.02 6.18
N LYS A 132 -12.84 16.42 5.35
CA LYS A 132 -14.25 16.25 5.68
C LYS A 132 -14.59 14.76 5.76
N LEU A 133 -15.39 14.39 6.75
CA LEU A 133 -15.75 12.99 6.99
C LEU A 133 -16.41 12.32 5.77
N GLN A 134 -17.26 13.06 5.05
CA GLN A 134 -17.89 12.59 3.80
C GLN A 134 -16.87 12.24 2.72
N THR A 135 -15.83 13.06 2.57
CA THR A 135 -14.73 12.81 1.62
C THR A 135 -13.97 11.54 1.99
N LEU A 136 -13.67 11.36 3.27
CA LEU A 136 -12.97 10.16 3.75
C LEU A 136 -13.80 8.90 3.56
N LEU A 137 -15.11 8.95 3.85
CA LEU A 137 -16.02 7.82 3.61
C LEU A 137 -16.05 7.42 2.13
N LYS A 138 -16.13 8.41 1.23
CA LYS A 138 -16.09 8.15 -0.22
C LYS A 138 -14.79 7.46 -0.62
N PHE A 139 -13.64 8.01 -0.25
CA PHE A 139 -12.34 7.41 -0.57
C PHE A 139 -12.15 6.04 0.09
N SER A 140 -12.67 5.83 1.30
CA SER A 140 -12.58 4.53 1.97
C SER A 140 -13.27 3.42 1.17
N VAL A 141 -14.43 3.74 0.58
CA VAL A 141 -15.16 2.80 -0.29
C VAL A 141 -14.38 2.55 -1.59
N GLU A 142 -13.91 3.63 -2.24
CA GLU A 142 -13.15 3.54 -3.50
C GLU A 142 -11.82 2.78 -3.33
N CYS A 143 -11.15 2.94 -2.17
CA CYS A 143 -9.89 2.27 -1.86
C CYS A 143 -10.06 0.89 -1.22
N GLY A 144 -11.29 0.39 -1.07
CA GLY A 144 -11.56 -0.93 -0.49
C GLY A 144 -11.17 -1.06 0.98
N ILE A 145 -11.14 0.05 1.74
CA ILE A 145 -10.84 0.03 3.17
C ILE A 145 -12.00 -0.63 3.91
N GLY A 146 -11.71 -1.72 4.61
CA GLY A 146 -12.69 -2.61 5.22
C GLY A 146 -13.03 -2.28 6.66
N SER A 147 -12.38 -2.96 7.59
CA SER A 147 -12.77 -2.99 9.01
C SER A 147 -12.65 -1.63 9.71
N SER A 148 -11.62 -0.84 9.39
CA SER A 148 -11.42 0.47 10.03
C SER A 148 -12.42 1.53 9.57
N MET A 149 -13.14 1.31 8.46
CA MET A 149 -14.25 2.17 8.05
C MET A 149 -15.38 2.25 9.11
N GLN A 150 -15.52 1.23 9.95
CA GLN A 150 -16.48 1.23 11.06
C GLN A 150 -16.22 2.39 12.03
N ILE A 151 -14.97 2.79 12.23
CA ILE A 151 -14.61 3.94 13.07
C ILE A 151 -15.17 5.24 12.46
N LEU A 152 -15.01 5.43 11.15
CA LEU A 152 -15.60 6.59 10.48
C LEU A 152 -17.12 6.57 10.52
N THR A 153 -17.73 5.41 10.34
CA THR A 153 -19.20 5.25 10.40
C THR A 153 -19.74 5.55 11.78
N LYS A 154 -19.08 5.09 12.85
CA LYS A 154 -19.43 5.46 14.23
C LYS A 154 -19.31 6.96 14.46
N ARG A 155 -18.24 7.59 13.96
CA ARG A 155 -18.02 9.02 14.03
C ARG A 155 -19.09 9.81 13.25
N ALA A 156 -19.55 9.30 12.12
CA ALA A 156 -20.61 9.91 11.30
C ALA A 156 -21.97 9.91 11.97
N LYS A 157 -22.23 9.03 12.95
CA LYS A 157 -23.47 9.01 13.75
C LYS A 157 -23.51 10.10 14.82
N ASP A 158 -22.37 10.67 15.17
CA ASP A 158 -22.26 11.77 16.11
C ASP A 158 -22.32 13.09 15.34
N ILE A 159 -23.47 13.79 15.42
CA ILE A 159 -23.74 15.02 14.69
C ILE A 159 -22.70 16.11 14.99
N THR A 160 -22.20 16.15 16.21
CA THR A 160 -21.18 17.14 16.62
C THR A 160 -19.84 16.88 15.94
N LYS A 161 -19.49 15.61 15.73
CA LYS A 161 -18.26 15.19 15.03
C LYS A 161 -18.38 15.24 13.52
N LEU A 162 -19.60 15.15 12.98
CA LEU A 162 -19.86 15.22 11.55
C LEU A 162 -19.47 16.58 10.95
N LEU A 163 -19.64 17.64 11.73
CA LEU A 163 -19.33 19.02 11.32
C LEU A 163 -17.85 19.38 11.44
N LEU A 164 -17.10 18.60 12.22
CA LEU A 164 -15.67 18.83 12.43
C LEU A 164 -14.83 18.02 11.41
N PRO A 165 -13.76 18.57 10.87
CA PRO A 165 -12.84 17.81 10.03
C PRO A 165 -12.22 16.68 10.85
N TYR A 166 -12.03 15.52 10.19
CA TYR A 166 -11.24 14.43 10.75
C TYR A 166 -9.80 14.91 10.96
N LYS A 167 -9.23 14.51 12.10
CA LYS A 167 -7.80 14.71 12.39
C LYS A 167 -7.21 13.37 12.80
N PRO A 168 -6.05 12.96 12.25
CA PRO A 168 -5.43 11.66 12.52
C PRO A 168 -4.68 11.60 13.86
N THR A 169 -4.84 12.59 14.73
CA THR A 169 -4.02 12.76 15.95
C THR A 169 -4.05 11.53 16.86
N GLU A 170 -5.19 10.90 17.03
CA GLU A 170 -5.34 9.70 17.88
C GLU A 170 -4.60 8.51 17.24
N VAL A 171 -4.85 8.24 15.96
CA VAL A 171 -4.17 7.15 15.23
C VAL A 171 -2.65 7.34 15.23
N LEU A 172 -2.18 8.58 15.02
CA LEU A 172 -0.74 8.88 15.05
C LEU A 172 -0.12 8.65 16.45
N LYS A 173 -0.82 9.02 17.52
CA LYS A 173 -0.35 8.74 18.89
C LYS A 173 -0.28 7.24 19.16
N ASP A 174 -1.34 6.53 18.84
CA ASP A 174 -1.42 5.09 19.05
C ASP A 174 -0.32 4.34 18.25
N LEU A 175 0.00 4.79 17.03
CA LEU A 175 1.08 4.21 16.24
C LEU A 175 2.47 4.60 16.77
N ALA A 176 2.64 5.78 17.34
CA ALA A 176 3.92 6.23 17.90
C ALA A 176 4.30 5.54 19.21
N GLU A 177 3.32 4.94 19.90
CA GLU A 177 3.53 4.15 21.12
C GLU A 177 3.85 2.67 20.84
N TYR A 178 3.80 2.25 19.58
CA TYR A 178 4.12 0.90 19.10
C TYR A 178 5.59 0.76 18.70
#